data_6a30b4a33570b84ecad6ad2d6ad431fb
#
_entry.id   6a30b4a33570b84ecad6ad2d6ad431fb
#
_cell.length_a   1.000
_cell.length_b   1.000
_cell.length_c   1.000
_cell.angle_alpha   90.00
_cell.angle_beta   90.00
_cell.angle_gamma   90.00
#
_symmetry.space_group_name_H-M   'P 1'
#
loop_
_entity.id
_entity.type
_entity.pdbx_description
1 polymer ?
#
loop_
_entity_poly.entity_id
_entity_poly.type
_entity_poly.pdbx_seq_one_letter_code
_entity_poly.pdbx_strand_id
1 'polypeptide(L)'
;ASPNGWAKQGARILILCNEEKPERIAARYMTACTGMTMNQIVKDKTEAHRLYDPIKDKLKFLDATGKTMSWAEAVIKSYSPDIVVMDIGSKFSEEGSNTNNHEVLKANAIYARNIGKMYGCLVVYCTQLSAEAEGKIVLSQAMIEGSKTGLAGESDLMILIARNPPMNDQTEDDGLRYLNIVKNKISGVHRIVNCEFDFHTGVYSA
;
A
#
# COMPACT_ATOMS: atom_id res chain seq x y z
N ALA A 1 2.16 9.05 -9.58
CA ALA A 1 0.74 9.02 -9.87
C ALA A 1 0.51 9.06 -11.37
N SER A 2 0.00 7.99 -11.89
CA SER A 2 -0.45 7.92 -13.28
C SER A 2 -1.54 8.99 -13.51
N PRO A 3 -1.71 9.52 -14.73
CA PRO A 3 -2.86 10.36 -15.09
C PRO A 3 -4.20 9.72 -14.71
N ASN A 4 -4.23 8.40 -14.61
CA ASN A 4 -5.38 7.58 -14.27
C ASN A 4 -5.43 7.16 -12.79
N GLY A 5 -4.66 7.81 -11.91
CA GLY A 5 -4.66 7.51 -10.48
C GLY A 5 -6.05 7.70 -9.85
N TRP A 6 -6.40 6.88 -8.86
CA TRP A 6 -7.73 6.85 -8.24
C TRP A 6 -8.22 8.21 -7.74
N ALA A 7 -7.35 8.99 -7.08
CA ALA A 7 -7.71 10.34 -6.62
C ALA A 7 -8.03 11.28 -7.79
N LYS A 8 -7.31 11.16 -8.91
CA LYS A 8 -7.57 11.93 -10.14
C LYS A 8 -8.89 11.52 -10.81
N GLN A 9 -9.33 10.29 -10.59
CA GLN A 9 -10.65 9.80 -11.02
C GLN A 9 -11.77 10.17 -10.05
N GLY A 10 -11.47 10.88 -8.97
CA GLY A 10 -12.43 11.38 -8.00
C GLY A 10 -12.61 10.54 -6.75
N ALA A 11 -11.95 9.38 -6.63
CA ALA A 11 -12.07 8.52 -5.47
C ALA A 11 -11.52 9.20 -4.20
N ARG A 12 -12.25 9.06 -3.09
CA ARG A 12 -11.84 9.48 -1.74
C ARG A 12 -11.00 8.38 -1.12
N ILE A 13 -9.77 8.69 -0.77
CA ILE A 13 -8.80 7.72 -0.28
C ILE A 13 -8.42 8.06 1.16
N LEU A 14 -8.57 7.09 2.04
CA LEU A 14 -8.11 7.15 3.42
C LEU A 14 -6.84 6.31 3.55
N ILE A 15 -5.76 6.91 4.01
CA ILE A 15 -4.48 6.26 4.24
C ILE A 15 -4.22 6.21 5.74
N LEU A 16 -4.17 5.00 6.31
CA LEU A 16 -3.90 4.73 7.71
C LEU A 16 -2.43 4.34 7.84
N CYS A 17 -1.62 5.26 8.37
CA CYS A 17 -0.17 5.14 8.48
C CYS A 17 0.20 4.64 9.88
N ASN A 18 0.78 3.46 10.02
CA ASN A 18 1.24 2.92 11.31
C ASN A 18 2.71 2.48 11.30
N GLU A 19 3.44 2.78 10.23
CA GLU A 19 4.87 2.57 10.12
C GLU A 19 5.64 3.88 10.03
N GLU A 20 5.23 4.78 9.15
CA GLU A 20 5.83 6.09 8.99
C GLU A 20 4.84 7.20 9.35
N LYS A 21 5.38 8.39 9.66
CA LYS A 21 4.57 9.58 9.95
C LYS A 21 3.71 9.97 8.75
N PRO A 22 2.44 10.35 8.95
CA PRO A 22 1.53 10.75 7.88
C PRO A 22 2.09 11.84 6.95
N GLU A 23 2.86 12.80 7.50
CA GLU A 23 3.45 13.89 6.73
C GLU A 23 4.48 13.40 5.70
N ARG A 24 5.25 12.35 6.05
CA ARG A 24 6.22 11.73 5.14
C ARG A 24 5.52 11.01 3.99
N ILE A 25 4.47 10.26 4.33
CA ILE A 25 3.65 9.57 3.32
C ILE A 25 2.96 10.59 2.43
N ALA A 26 2.35 11.65 2.99
CA ALA A 26 1.71 12.72 2.24
C ALA A 26 2.69 13.41 1.26
N ALA A 27 3.94 13.64 1.68
CA ALA A 27 4.97 14.21 0.81
C ALA A 27 5.27 13.30 -0.40
N ARG A 28 5.40 11.98 -0.20
CA ARG A 28 5.56 11.01 -1.30
C ARG A 28 4.35 10.97 -2.23
N TYR A 29 3.14 11.05 -1.68
CA TYR A 29 1.94 11.15 -2.51
C TYR A 29 1.91 12.43 -3.32
N MET A 30 2.38 13.56 -2.75
CA MET A 30 2.48 14.82 -3.48
C MET A 30 3.47 14.70 -4.66
N THR A 31 4.67 14.14 -4.46
CA THR A 31 5.62 13.91 -5.57
C THR A 31 5.01 13.00 -6.63
N ALA A 32 4.40 11.89 -6.23
CA ALA A 32 3.76 10.96 -7.15
C ALA A 32 2.56 11.57 -7.91
N CYS A 33 1.76 12.39 -7.25
CA CYS A 33 0.58 13.03 -7.87
C CYS A 33 0.95 14.15 -8.85
N THR A 34 1.99 14.91 -8.52
CA THR A 34 2.43 16.05 -9.35
C THR A 34 3.41 15.63 -10.45
N GLY A 35 4.11 14.50 -10.28
CA GLY A 35 5.25 14.13 -11.12
C GLY A 35 6.48 15.01 -10.88
N MET A 36 6.48 15.81 -9.83
CA MET A 36 7.59 16.69 -9.45
C MET A 36 8.43 16.04 -8.37
N THR A 37 9.75 16.17 -8.47
CA THR A 37 10.64 15.80 -7.36
C THR A 37 10.44 16.75 -6.18
N MET A 38 10.84 16.34 -4.96
CA MET A 38 10.75 17.21 -3.78
C MET A 38 11.48 18.54 -3.97
N ASN A 39 12.65 18.52 -4.63
CA ASN A 39 13.40 19.74 -4.92
C ASN A 39 12.66 20.69 -5.87
N GLN A 40 11.94 20.15 -6.84
CA GLN A 40 11.11 20.97 -7.75
C GLN A 40 9.90 21.55 -7.01
N ILE A 41 9.24 20.75 -6.13
CA ILE A 41 8.13 21.21 -5.29
C ILE A 41 8.55 22.38 -4.41
N VAL A 42 9.75 22.30 -3.79
CA VAL A 42 10.26 23.38 -2.94
C VAL A 42 10.58 24.64 -3.74
N LYS A 43 11.12 24.49 -4.97
CA LYS A 43 11.49 25.61 -5.85
C LYS A 43 10.28 26.28 -6.50
N ASP A 44 9.27 25.50 -6.89
CA ASP A 44 8.08 26.01 -7.56
C ASP A 44 6.80 25.50 -6.85
N LYS A 45 6.52 26.16 -5.73
CA LYS A 45 5.31 25.86 -4.93
C LYS A 45 4.02 26.16 -5.69
N THR A 46 4.04 27.16 -6.56
CA THR A 46 2.85 27.56 -7.34
C THR A 46 2.43 26.45 -8.28
N GLU A 47 3.38 25.90 -9.03
CA GLU A 47 3.08 24.78 -9.93
C GLU A 47 2.70 23.52 -9.15
N ALA A 48 3.41 23.21 -8.04
CA ALA A 48 3.08 22.10 -7.17
C ALA A 48 1.63 22.19 -6.64
N HIS A 49 1.20 23.37 -6.18
CA HIS A 49 -0.18 23.60 -5.76
C HIS A 49 -1.17 23.47 -6.92
N ARG A 50 -0.88 24.05 -8.07
CA ARG A 50 -1.74 23.92 -9.25
C ARG A 50 -2.04 22.46 -9.62
N LEU A 51 -1.04 21.58 -9.49
CA LEU A 51 -1.16 20.16 -9.83
C LEU A 51 -1.80 19.32 -8.70
N TYR A 52 -1.57 19.69 -7.44
CA TYR A 52 -2.00 18.89 -6.28
C TYR A 52 -3.35 19.33 -5.71
N ASP A 53 -3.66 20.62 -5.68
CA ASP A 53 -4.89 21.15 -5.06
C ASP A 53 -6.19 20.53 -5.59
N PRO A 54 -6.30 20.16 -6.88
CA PRO A 54 -7.51 19.51 -7.38
C PRO A 54 -7.83 18.15 -6.74
N ILE A 55 -6.81 17.51 -6.15
CA ILE A 55 -6.95 16.16 -5.58
C ILE A 55 -6.65 16.07 -4.08
N LYS A 56 -6.10 17.12 -3.46
CA LYS A 56 -5.68 17.08 -2.04
C LYS A 56 -6.82 16.69 -1.10
N ASP A 57 -8.02 17.19 -1.34
CA ASP A 57 -9.20 16.93 -0.50
C ASP A 57 -9.77 15.51 -0.69
N LYS A 58 -9.26 14.78 -1.69
CA LYS A 58 -9.56 13.36 -1.89
C LYS A 58 -8.65 12.43 -1.09
N LEU A 59 -7.57 12.96 -0.52
CA LEU A 59 -6.56 12.20 0.20
C LEU A 59 -6.59 12.57 1.68
N LYS A 60 -6.81 11.61 2.56
CA LYS A 60 -6.75 11.79 4.00
C LYS A 60 -5.73 10.84 4.61
N PHE A 61 -4.75 11.40 5.30
CA PHE A 61 -3.70 10.66 5.98
C PHE A 61 -3.94 10.73 7.49
N LEU A 62 -3.91 9.59 8.17
CA LEU A 62 -4.08 9.52 9.62
C LEU A 62 -3.01 8.63 10.24
N ASP A 63 -2.50 9.05 11.39
CA ASP A 63 -1.63 8.22 12.22
C ASP A 63 -2.45 7.09 12.86
N ALA A 64 -2.10 5.87 12.51
CA ALA A 64 -2.70 4.65 13.02
C ALA A 64 -1.76 3.87 13.96
N THR A 65 -0.66 4.48 14.41
CA THR A 65 0.31 3.86 15.31
C THR A 65 -0.36 3.41 16.62
N GLY A 66 -0.26 2.11 16.92
CA GLY A 66 -0.86 1.51 18.11
C GLY A 66 -2.40 1.49 18.12
N LYS A 67 -3.03 1.74 16.98
CA LYS A 67 -4.49 1.67 16.85
C LYS A 67 -4.97 0.25 16.56
N THR A 68 -6.24 -0.01 16.87
CA THR A 68 -6.92 -1.29 16.65
C THR A 68 -7.69 -1.30 15.34
N MET A 69 -8.09 -2.48 14.88
CA MET A 69 -8.97 -2.60 13.71
C MET A 69 -10.36 -1.99 13.97
N SER A 70 -10.86 -2.01 15.19
CA SER A 70 -12.12 -1.36 15.59
C SER A 70 -12.03 0.18 15.48
N TRP A 71 -10.88 0.76 15.84
CA TRP A 71 -10.63 2.18 15.61
C TRP A 71 -10.62 2.50 14.11
N ALA A 72 -9.94 1.68 13.29
CA ALA A 72 -9.90 1.87 11.85
C ALA A 72 -11.33 1.82 11.24
N GLU A 73 -12.16 0.88 11.69
CA GLU A 73 -13.56 0.79 11.28
C GLU A 73 -14.36 2.05 11.63
N ALA A 74 -14.22 2.58 12.86
CA ALA A 74 -14.91 3.79 13.28
C ALA A 74 -14.55 4.99 12.40
N VAL A 75 -13.25 5.12 12.04
CA VAL A 75 -12.77 6.17 11.12
C VAL A 75 -13.34 5.98 9.72
N ILE A 76 -13.33 4.76 9.19
CA ILE A 76 -13.88 4.42 7.87
C ILE A 76 -15.36 4.75 7.80
N LYS A 77 -16.12 4.34 8.80
CA LYS A 77 -17.55 4.65 8.93
C LYS A 77 -17.81 6.15 8.91
N SER A 78 -17.01 6.93 9.63
CA SER A 78 -17.15 8.39 9.71
C SER A 78 -16.76 9.11 8.44
N TYR A 79 -15.67 8.68 7.79
CA TYR A 79 -15.12 9.35 6.60
C TYR A 79 -15.78 8.88 5.31
N SER A 80 -16.31 7.64 5.27
CA SER A 80 -16.92 6.98 4.11
C SER A 80 -16.04 7.06 2.86
N PRO A 81 -14.81 6.52 2.88
CA PRO A 81 -13.91 6.53 1.74
C PRO A 81 -14.34 5.51 0.68
N ASP A 82 -13.94 5.75 -0.58
CA ASP A 82 -14.04 4.73 -1.63
C ASP A 82 -12.91 3.70 -1.53
N ILE A 83 -11.74 4.14 -1.03
CA ILE A 83 -10.54 3.31 -0.89
C ILE A 83 -9.90 3.55 0.47
N VAL A 84 -9.52 2.48 1.15
CA VAL A 84 -8.73 2.51 2.39
C VAL A 84 -7.39 1.83 2.13
N VAL A 85 -6.30 2.50 2.46
CA VAL A 85 -4.94 1.93 2.47
C VAL A 85 -4.51 1.73 3.91
N MET A 86 -4.20 0.50 4.30
CA MET A 86 -3.67 0.13 5.62
C MET A 86 -2.16 -0.14 5.50
N ASP A 87 -1.35 0.81 5.89
CA ASP A 87 0.11 0.80 5.71
C ASP A 87 0.84 0.86 7.07
N ILE A 88 1.08 -0.29 7.69
CA ILE A 88 0.94 -1.71 7.31
C ILE A 88 -0.24 -2.35 8.04
N GLY A 89 -1.07 -3.12 7.33
CA GLY A 89 -2.26 -3.76 7.91
C GLY A 89 -1.95 -4.77 9.02
N SER A 90 -0.80 -5.45 8.95
CA SER A 90 -0.35 -6.41 9.97
C SER A 90 0.03 -5.76 11.32
N LYS A 91 0.25 -4.45 11.36
CA LYS A 91 0.66 -3.72 12.57
C LYS A 91 -0.51 -3.17 13.41
N PHE A 92 -1.75 -3.37 12.99
CA PHE A 92 -2.88 -3.03 13.86
C PHE A 92 -2.92 -3.98 15.06
N SER A 93 -3.08 -3.39 16.26
CA SER A 93 -3.14 -4.15 17.51
C SER A 93 -4.52 -4.79 17.70
N GLU A 94 -4.57 -5.90 18.44
CA GLU A 94 -5.82 -6.43 18.99
C GLU A 94 -6.06 -5.89 20.40
N GLU A 95 -7.33 -5.65 20.73
CA GLU A 95 -7.71 -5.27 22.09
C GLU A 95 -7.53 -6.49 23.02
N GLY A 96 -6.55 -6.41 23.92
CA GLY A 96 -6.45 -7.31 25.08
C GLY A 96 -5.83 -8.68 24.84
N SER A 97 -5.12 -8.94 23.75
CA SER A 97 -4.59 -10.28 23.50
C SER A 97 -3.08 -10.42 23.67
N ASN A 98 -2.69 -11.46 24.45
CA ASN A 98 -1.38 -12.11 24.44
C ASN A 98 -1.33 -13.22 23.36
N THR A 99 -2.05 -13.06 22.26
CA THR A 99 -2.20 -14.08 21.22
C THR A 99 -0.98 -14.16 20.29
N ASN A 100 -0.80 -15.35 19.73
CA ASN A 100 0.26 -15.66 18.78
C ASN A 100 0.16 -14.74 17.55
N ASN A 101 1.26 -14.13 17.13
CA ASN A 101 1.32 -13.17 15.99
C ASN A 101 0.59 -13.68 14.73
N HIS A 102 0.61 -14.97 14.42
CA HIS A 102 -0.07 -15.56 13.26
C HIS A 102 -1.60 -15.45 13.32
N GLU A 103 -2.18 -15.60 14.50
CA GLU A 103 -3.63 -15.51 14.69
C GLU A 103 -4.09 -14.06 14.57
N VAL A 104 -3.32 -13.12 15.11
CA VAL A 104 -3.57 -11.67 14.97
C VAL A 104 -3.55 -11.24 13.51
N LEU A 105 -2.54 -11.67 12.75
CA LEU A 105 -2.42 -11.33 11.33
C LEU A 105 -3.62 -11.84 10.50
N LYS A 106 -4.07 -13.07 10.79
CA LYS A 106 -5.24 -13.65 10.14
C LYS A 106 -6.52 -12.90 10.55
N ALA A 107 -6.68 -12.60 11.84
CA ALA A 107 -7.85 -11.87 12.35
C ALA A 107 -7.94 -10.48 11.72
N ASN A 108 -6.83 -9.74 11.63
CA ASN A 108 -6.78 -8.43 10.97
C ASN A 108 -7.16 -8.51 9.49
N ALA A 109 -6.71 -9.54 8.77
CA ALA A 109 -7.06 -9.71 7.36
C ALA A 109 -8.57 -10.02 7.17
N ILE A 110 -9.13 -10.87 8.03
CA ILE A 110 -10.58 -11.16 8.04
C ILE A 110 -11.36 -9.87 8.34
N TYR A 111 -10.91 -9.12 9.34
CA TYR A 111 -11.56 -7.87 9.73
C TYR A 111 -11.53 -6.84 8.59
N ALA A 112 -10.36 -6.65 7.96
CA ALA A 112 -10.19 -5.76 6.80
C ALA A 112 -11.13 -6.13 5.65
N ARG A 113 -11.26 -7.43 5.33
CA ARG A 113 -12.21 -7.91 4.33
C ARG A 113 -13.65 -7.61 4.70
N ASN A 114 -14.01 -7.79 5.97
CA ASN A 114 -15.37 -7.52 6.46
C ASN A 114 -15.69 -6.02 6.38
N ILE A 115 -14.73 -5.14 6.72
CA ILE A 115 -14.84 -3.69 6.52
C ILE A 115 -15.15 -3.37 5.05
N GLY A 116 -14.35 -3.90 4.12
CA GLY A 116 -14.57 -3.67 2.69
C GLY A 116 -15.98 -4.04 2.23
N LYS A 117 -16.48 -5.18 2.69
CA LYS A 117 -17.85 -5.63 2.38
C LYS A 117 -18.93 -4.78 3.04
N MET A 118 -18.74 -4.43 4.31
CA MET A 118 -19.73 -3.73 5.12
C MET A 118 -19.90 -2.28 4.68
N TYR A 119 -18.82 -1.62 4.33
CA TYR A 119 -18.80 -0.20 3.97
C TYR A 119 -18.69 0.06 2.46
N GLY A 120 -18.62 -1.01 1.63
CA GLY A 120 -18.58 -0.88 0.17
C GLY A 120 -17.32 -0.19 -0.34
N CYS A 121 -16.18 -0.29 0.37
CA CYS A 121 -14.91 0.32 -0.01
C CYS A 121 -13.87 -0.73 -0.42
N LEU A 122 -12.95 -0.32 -1.31
CA LEU A 122 -11.76 -1.13 -1.59
C LEU A 122 -10.78 -1.02 -0.43
N VAL A 123 -10.37 -2.14 0.14
CA VAL A 123 -9.31 -2.17 1.15
C VAL A 123 -8.00 -2.65 0.52
N VAL A 124 -6.99 -1.79 0.51
CA VAL A 124 -5.60 -2.09 0.16
C VAL A 124 -4.86 -2.40 1.45
N TYR A 125 -4.59 -3.67 1.66
CA TYR A 125 -3.93 -4.17 2.86
C TYR A 125 -2.45 -4.42 2.56
N CYS A 126 -1.57 -3.53 3.03
CA CYS A 126 -0.13 -3.68 2.87
C CYS A 126 0.44 -4.62 3.94
N THR A 127 1.39 -5.46 3.54
CA THR A 127 2.11 -6.37 4.45
C THR A 127 3.55 -6.55 3.96
N GLN A 128 4.39 -7.14 4.81
CA GLN A 128 5.79 -7.40 4.50
C GLN A 128 5.99 -8.81 3.95
N LEU A 129 7.07 -8.99 3.21
CA LEU A 129 7.55 -10.29 2.78
C LEU A 129 8.53 -10.85 3.83
N SER A 130 8.57 -12.16 3.97
CA SER A 130 9.55 -12.84 4.81
C SER A 130 10.95 -12.82 4.17
N ALA A 131 11.97 -13.13 4.97
CA ALA A 131 13.35 -13.25 4.48
C ALA A 131 13.52 -14.27 3.33
N GLU A 132 12.61 -15.23 3.20
CA GLU A 132 12.60 -16.19 2.08
C GLU A 132 12.44 -15.53 0.70
N ALA A 133 11.92 -14.29 0.65
CA ALA A 133 11.72 -13.53 -0.58
C ALA A 133 12.97 -12.77 -1.02
N GLU A 134 13.98 -12.65 -0.14
CA GLU A 134 15.18 -11.88 -0.42
C GLU A 134 15.94 -12.41 -1.64
N GLY A 135 16.33 -11.52 -2.53
CA GLY A 135 17.05 -11.84 -3.76
C GLY A 135 16.23 -12.60 -4.83
N LYS A 136 14.92 -12.75 -4.66
CA LYS A 136 14.06 -13.44 -5.63
C LYS A 136 13.22 -12.47 -6.44
N ILE A 137 13.18 -12.70 -7.75
CA ILE A 137 12.29 -12.00 -8.69
C ILE A 137 10.91 -12.66 -8.73
N VAL A 138 10.88 -14.00 -8.72
CA VAL A 138 9.63 -14.77 -8.71
C VAL A 138 9.21 -15.02 -7.28
N LEU A 139 8.10 -14.43 -6.88
CA LEU A 139 7.56 -14.51 -5.54
C LEU A 139 6.31 -15.39 -5.48
N SER A 140 6.09 -16.03 -4.34
CA SER A 140 4.91 -16.85 -4.07
C SER A 140 4.20 -16.40 -2.79
N GLN A 141 2.94 -16.80 -2.64
CA GLN A 141 2.14 -16.51 -1.43
C GLN A 141 2.80 -17.02 -0.13
N ALA A 142 3.61 -18.10 -0.22
CA ALA A 142 4.31 -18.67 0.93
C ALA A 142 5.39 -17.74 1.51
N MET A 143 5.82 -16.72 0.75
CA MET A 143 6.85 -15.76 1.15
C MET A 143 6.29 -14.52 1.89
N ILE A 144 5.01 -14.51 2.22
CA ILE A 144 4.41 -13.44 3.02
C ILE A 144 4.75 -13.68 4.48
N GLU A 145 5.20 -12.61 5.16
CA GLU A 145 5.51 -12.68 6.58
C GLU A 145 4.30 -13.07 7.42
N GLY A 146 4.51 -14.03 8.34
CA GLY A 146 3.54 -14.39 9.36
C GLY A 146 2.26 -15.09 8.89
N SER A 147 2.04 -15.32 7.58
CA SER A 147 0.79 -15.97 7.16
C SER A 147 0.90 -16.67 5.81
N LYS A 148 1.29 -17.93 5.84
CA LYS A 148 1.37 -18.76 4.63
C LYS A 148 -0.01 -19.01 3.96
N THR A 149 -1.11 -18.93 4.69
CA THR A 149 -2.45 -19.23 4.17
C THR A 149 -3.54 -18.22 4.57
N GLY A 150 -3.38 -17.52 5.70
CA GLY A 150 -4.44 -16.66 6.25
C GLY A 150 -4.75 -15.45 5.38
N LEU A 151 -3.74 -14.66 5.01
CA LEU A 151 -3.91 -13.48 4.14
C LEU A 151 -4.37 -13.89 2.73
N ALA A 152 -3.81 -15.00 2.20
CA ALA A 152 -4.19 -15.49 0.89
C ALA A 152 -5.66 -15.91 0.83
N GLY A 153 -6.22 -16.47 1.91
CA GLY A 153 -7.64 -16.82 2.00
C GLY A 153 -8.56 -15.61 1.83
N GLU A 154 -8.20 -14.50 2.43
CA GLU A 154 -9.04 -13.31 2.58
C GLU A 154 -8.92 -12.30 1.45
N SER A 155 -7.86 -12.33 0.65
CA SER A 155 -7.67 -11.40 -0.48
C SER A 155 -8.38 -11.85 -1.76
N ASP A 156 -8.83 -10.91 -2.57
CA ASP A 156 -9.35 -11.14 -3.92
C ASP A 156 -8.27 -10.94 -4.99
N LEU A 157 -7.36 -10.01 -4.74
CA LEU A 157 -6.16 -9.76 -5.54
C LEU A 157 -4.94 -9.71 -4.61
N MET A 158 -3.83 -10.32 -5.01
CA MET A 158 -2.56 -10.25 -4.29
C MET A 158 -1.43 -9.99 -5.25
N ILE A 159 -0.70 -8.91 -4.99
CA ILE A 159 0.45 -8.48 -5.78
C ILE A 159 1.66 -8.41 -4.84
N LEU A 160 2.69 -9.15 -5.17
CA LEU A 160 3.97 -9.12 -4.48
C LEU A 160 4.99 -8.39 -5.33
N ILE A 161 5.73 -7.46 -4.73
CA ILE A 161 6.67 -6.60 -5.45
C ILE A 161 8.09 -7.10 -5.18
N ALA A 162 8.79 -7.47 -6.23
CA ALA A 162 10.20 -7.84 -6.19
C ALA A 162 11.06 -6.79 -6.89
N ARG A 163 12.35 -6.77 -6.55
CA ARG A 163 13.40 -6.03 -7.24
C ARG A 163 14.50 -6.97 -7.69
N ASN A 164 15.34 -6.55 -8.62
CA ASN A 164 16.56 -7.29 -8.92
C ASN A 164 17.43 -7.41 -7.65
N PRO A 165 18.03 -8.59 -7.39
CA PRO A 165 19.09 -8.67 -6.42
C PRO A 165 20.25 -7.79 -6.87
N PRO A 166 20.96 -7.10 -5.94
CA PRO A 166 22.14 -6.32 -6.30
C PRO A 166 23.16 -7.25 -6.97
N MET A 167 23.59 -6.88 -8.18
CA MET A 167 24.69 -7.58 -8.86
C MET A 167 26.00 -7.09 -8.28
N ASN A 168 26.79 -8.00 -7.68
CA ASN A 168 28.19 -7.80 -7.26
C ASN A 168 28.45 -6.39 -6.72
N ASP A 169 28.58 -6.17 -5.43
CA ASP A 169 28.95 -4.90 -4.77
C ASP A 169 28.34 -3.57 -5.32
N GLN A 170 27.48 -3.64 -6.35
CA GLN A 170 26.71 -2.50 -6.82
C GLN A 170 25.59 -2.24 -5.84
N THR A 171 25.71 -1.16 -5.08
CA THR A 171 24.73 -0.72 -4.09
C THR A 171 23.54 0.01 -4.71
N GLU A 172 23.57 0.32 -5.99
CA GLU A 172 22.54 1.07 -6.67
C GLU A 172 21.42 0.16 -7.17
N ASP A 173 20.20 0.49 -6.78
CA ASP A 173 18.98 -0.14 -7.27
C ASP A 173 18.71 0.36 -8.69
N ASP A 174 18.52 -0.56 -9.64
CA ASP A 174 18.33 -0.27 -11.07
C ASP A 174 16.94 0.28 -11.42
N GLY A 175 16.06 0.40 -10.44
CA GLY A 175 14.67 0.83 -10.64
C GLY A 175 13.74 -0.25 -11.19
N LEU A 176 14.25 -1.40 -11.63
CA LEU A 176 13.39 -2.47 -12.12
C LEU A 176 12.59 -3.12 -11.00
N ARG A 177 11.30 -3.34 -11.26
CA ARG A 177 10.37 -3.98 -10.33
C ARG A 177 9.57 -5.04 -11.05
N TYR A 178 9.26 -6.09 -10.33
CA TYR A 178 8.50 -7.23 -10.80
C TYR A 178 7.24 -7.37 -9.95
N LEU A 179 6.10 -7.03 -10.53
CA LEU A 179 4.80 -7.17 -9.87
C LEU A 179 4.29 -8.58 -10.09
N ASN A 180 4.45 -9.43 -9.09
CA ASN A 180 3.99 -10.82 -9.12
C ASN A 180 2.51 -10.87 -8.74
N ILE A 181 1.62 -11.07 -9.70
CA ILE A 181 0.19 -11.29 -9.46
C ILE A 181 0.00 -12.76 -9.07
N VAL A 182 0.12 -13.04 -7.77
CA VAL A 182 0.11 -14.41 -7.23
C VAL A 182 -1.29 -14.92 -6.87
N LYS A 183 -2.26 -14.01 -6.81
CA LYS A 183 -3.68 -14.33 -6.66
C LYS A 183 -4.52 -13.30 -7.38
N ASN A 184 -5.53 -13.76 -8.10
CA ASN A 184 -6.43 -12.89 -8.84
C ASN A 184 -7.78 -13.58 -9.05
N LYS A 185 -8.74 -13.34 -8.16
CA LYS A 185 -10.12 -13.82 -8.27
C LYS A 185 -10.95 -12.99 -9.26
N ILE A 186 -10.46 -11.80 -9.66
CA ILE A 186 -11.22 -10.88 -10.51
C ILE A 186 -11.21 -11.37 -11.97
N SER A 187 -10.01 -11.73 -12.48
CA SER A 187 -9.85 -12.19 -13.87
C SER A 187 -9.26 -13.60 -13.99
N GLY A 188 -8.78 -14.19 -12.90
CA GLY A 188 -8.08 -15.47 -12.90
C GLY A 188 -6.67 -15.45 -13.51
N VAL A 189 -6.22 -14.30 -14.02
CA VAL A 189 -4.90 -14.19 -14.67
C VAL A 189 -3.80 -14.01 -13.62
N HIS A 190 -2.84 -14.91 -13.62
CA HIS A 190 -1.63 -14.85 -12.82
C HIS A 190 -0.44 -14.58 -13.74
N ARG A 191 0.35 -13.55 -13.45
CA ARG A 191 1.52 -13.18 -14.26
C ARG A 191 2.49 -12.31 -13.48
N ILE A 192 3.68 -12.14 -14.01
CA ILE A 192 4.64 -11.13 -13.57
C ILE A 192 4.58 -9.97 -14.56
N VAL A 193 4.45 -8.76 -14.03
CA VAL A 193 4.49 -7.52 -14.82
C VAL A 193 5.80 -6.81 -14.47
N ASN A 194 6.63 -6.58 -15.47
CA ASN A 194 7.85 -5.79 -15.31
C ASN A 194 7.48 -4.31 -15.39
N CYS A 195 8.06 -3.51 -14.51
CA CYS A 195 7.86 -2.07 -14.50
C CYS A 195 9.13 -1.37 -14.00
N GLU A 196 9.25 -0.10 -14.34
CA GLU A 196 10.28 0.79 -13.82
C GLU A 196 9.71 1.59 -12.65
N PHE A 197 10.53 1.82 -11.64
CA PHE A 197 10.21 2.62 -10.48
C PHE A 197 11.08 3.88 -10.46
N ASP A 198 10.45 5.02 -10.55
CA ASP A 198 11.12 6.30 -10.41
C ASP A 198 11.26 6.66 -8.92
N PHE A 199 12.46 6.63 -8.40
CA PHE A 199 12.79 6.94 -7.00
C PHE A 199 12.49 8.37 -6.60
N HIS A 200 12.49 9.30 -7.55
CA HIS A 200 12.30 10.72 -7.28
C HIS A 200 10.84 11.11 -7.12
N THR A 201 9.97 10.42 -7.84
CA THR A 201 8.53 10.68 -7.82
C THR A 201 7.72 9.55 -7.17
N GLY A 202 8.31 8.36 -7.00
CA GLY A 202 7.62 7.18 -6.47
C GLY A 202 6.61 6.58 -7.45
N VAL A 203 6.77 6.81 -8.75
CA VAL A 203 5.85 6.34 -9.81
C VAL A 203 6.37 5.07 -10.44
N TYR A 204 5.46 4.12 -10.66
CA TYR A 204 5.69 2.92 -11.47
C TYR A 204 5.21 3.18 -12.90
N SER A 205 6.02 2.76 -13.88
CA SER A 205 5.68 2.75 -15.32
C SER A 205 5.95 1.37 -15.92
N ALA A 206 5.10 0.91 -16.85
CA ALA A 206 5.19 -0.37 -17.55
C ALA A 206 5.14 -0.17 -19.06
#